data_efc1b1a0e4bf72fed28282cb4bec0aa3
#
_entry.id   efc1b1a0e4bf72fed28282cb4bec0aa3
#
_cell.length_a   1.000
_cell.length_b   1.000
_cell.length_c   1.000
_cell.angle_alpha   90.00
_cell.angle_beta   90.00
_cell.angle_gamma   90.00
#
_symmetry.space_group_name_H-M   'P 1'
#
loop_
_entity.id
_entity.type
_entity.pdbx_description
1 polymer ?
#
loop_
_entity_poly.entity_id
_entity_poly.type
_entity_poly.pdbx_seq_one_letter_code
_entity_poly.pdbx_strand_id
1 'polypeptide(L)'
;MMKKAWLITIILLMLTGSQAVSAQTRLPIIPIDQYTPEQVKAAQEFELVRKRAPWGPFAMLMYSPELMNNARSMGDYLRYKSSIPNMLSEFAILITSREWSQDYEWSIHYPIAIKAGLKIEIAAALKDGRRPEEMGEDETLIYDFTIELQRNKRVSDLTFAKVEKRFGKKGVVDLAGIAGYYTFLAMEMNTARHPAPAEGGIHLPRLPN
;
A
#
# COMPACT_ATOMS: atom_id res chain seq x y z
N MET A 1 -10.40 46.73 63.97
CA MET A 1 -10.05 45.36 63.66
C MET A 1 -10.66 45.02 62.30
N MET A 2 -9.84 45.09 61.19
CA MET A 2 -10.30 44.82 59.83
C MET A 2 -9.88 43.38 59.44
N LYS A 3 -10.86 42.51 59.14
CA LYS A 3 -10.62 41.14 58.64
C LYS A 3 -10.43 41.21 57.16
N LYS A 4 -9.20 40.86 56.68
CA LYS A 4 -8.89 40.66 55.24
C LYS A 4 -9.43 39.29 54.77
N ALA A 5 -10.41 39.32 53.89
CA ALA A 5 -10.89 38.13 53.19
C ALA A 5 -9.96 37.83 51.96
N TRP A 6 -9.38 36.66 51.93
CA TRP A 6 -8.60 36.17 50.78
C TRP A 6 -9.56 35.45 49.84
N LEU A 7 -9.74 36.00 48.64
CA LEU A 7 -10.40 35.31 47.52
C LEU A 7 -9.39 34.37 46.87
N ILE A 8 -9.62 33.06 46.97
CA ILE A 8 -8.89 32.05 46.22
C ILE A 8 -9.61 31.87 44.87
N THR A 9 -9.02 32.38 43.80
CA THR A 9 -9.50 32.13 42.42
C THR A 9 -8.97 30.79 41.94
N ILE A 10 -9.86 29.79 41.89
CA ILE A 10 -9.56 28.48 41.32
C ILE A 10 -9.67 28.65 39.79
N ILE A 11 -8.53 28.63 39.11
CA ILE A 11 -8.47 28.54 37.65
C ILE A 11 -8.66 27.06 37.25
N LEU A 12 -9.86 26.75 36.78
CA LEU A 12 -10.17 25.43 36.22
C LEU A 12 -9.56 25.34 34.79
N LEU A 13 -8.39 24.73 34.68
CA LEU A 13 -7.77 24.43 33.38
C LEU A 13 -8.61 23.33 32.69
N MET A 14 -9.46 23.72 31.76
CA MET A 14 -10.12 22.77 30.87
C MET A 14 -9.07 22.22 29.89
N LEU A 15 -8.53 21.03 30.18
CA LEU A 15 -7.78 20.23 29.22
C LEU A 15 -8.77 19.71 28.14
N THR A 16 -8.91 20.45 27.04
CA THR A 16 -9.57 19.95 25.85
C THR A 16 -8.62 18.92 25.20
N GLY A 17 -8.70 17.68 25.64
CA GLY A 17 -8.08 16.57 24.96
C GLY A 17 -8.66 16.47 23.57
N SER A 18 -7.91 16.89 22.56
CA SER A 18 -8.20 16.62 21.15
C SER A 18 -8.13 15.11 20.96
N GLN A 19 -9.26 14.42 21.09
CA GLN A 19 -9.35 13.03 20.66
C GLN A 19 -9.20 13.05 19.14
N ALA A 20 -8.09 12.52 18.65
CA ALA A 20 -7.94 12.22 17.24
C ALA A 20 -9.07 11.24 16.87
N VAL A 21 -10.14 11.76 16.26
CA VAL A 21 -11.19 10.93 15.68
C VAL A 21 -10.53 10.09 14.60
N SER A 22 -10.29 8.82 14.87
CA SER A 22 -9.88 7.87 13.85
C SER A 22 -10.90 7.98 12.70
N ALA A 23 -10.43 8.38 11.53
CA ALA A 23 -11.31 8.58 10.40
C ALA A 23 -11.97 7.24 10.03
N GLN A 24 -13.29 7.15 10.26
CA GLN A 24 -14.09 5.97 9.99
C GLN A 24 -13.91 5.54 8.54
N THR A 25 -13.75 4.23 8.31
CA THR A 25 -13.73 3.69 6.94
C THR A 25 -15.03 4.03 6.20
N ARG A 26 -14.91 4.42 4.92
CA ARG A 26 -16.06 4.78 4.07
C ARG A 26 -16.73 3.56 3.46
N LEU A 27 -15.97 2.47 3.29
CA LEU A 27 -16.41 1.20 2.73
C LEU A 27 -16.12 0.11 3.77
N PRO A 28 -17.01 -0.11 4.76
CA PRO A 28 -16.83 -1.17 5.75
C PRO A 28 -16.87 -2.55 5.07
N ILE A 29 -16.19 -3.52 5.68
CA ILE A 29 -16.26 -4.90 5.19
C ILE A 29 -17.72 -5.38 5.28
N ILE A 30 -18.24 -5.90 4.16
CA ILE A 30 -19.59 -6.45 4.10
C ILE A 30 -19.59 -7.77 4.87
N PRO A 31 -20.47 -7.97 5.88
CA PRO A 31 -20.62 -9.26 6.55
C PRO A 31 -21.02 -10.35 5.56
N ILE A 32 -20.49 -11.55 5.73
CA ILE A 32 -20.70 -12.66 4.76
C ILE A 32 -22.19 -13.04 4.65
N ASP A 33 -22.92 -12.93 5.73
CA ASP A 33 -24.38 -13.17 5.79
C ASP A 33 -25.23 -12.10 5.07
N GLN A 34 -24.60 -11.00 4.64
CA GLN A 34 -25.21 -9.92 3.87
C GLN A 34 -24.78 -9.92 2.39
N TYR A 35 -24.05 -10.93 1.95
CA TYR A 35 -23.61 -11.02 0.56
C TYR A 35 -24.78 -11.24 -0.40
N THR A 36 -24.77 -10.49 -1.50
CA THR A 36 -25.66 -10.78 -2.64
C THR A 36 -25.24 -12.09 -3.31
N PRO A 37 -26.09 -12.71 -4.14
CA PRO A 37 -25.73 -13.92 -4.88
C PRO A 37 -24.44 -13.76 -5.71
N GLU A 38 -24.21 -12.58 -6.32
CA GLU A 38 -23.00 -12.27 -7.08
C GLU A 38 -21.77 -12.20 -6.19
N GLN A 39 -21.90 -11.62 -5.00
CA GLN A 39 -20.83 -11.55 -4.01
C GLN A 39 -20.50 -12.94 -3.45
N VAL A 40 -21.49 -13.76 -3.18
CA VAL A 40 -21.28 -15.16 -2.76
C VAL A 40 -20.47 -15.92 -3.81
N LYS A 41 -20.88 -15.84 -5.08
CA LYS A 41 -20.16 -16.47 -6.20
C LYS A 41 -18.74 -16.00 -6.29
N ALA A 42 -18.51 -14.67 -6.27
CA ALA A 42 -17.18 -14.10 -6.37
C ALA A 42 -16.28 -14.48 -5.19
N ALA A 43 -16.82 -14.52 -3.96
CA ALA A 43 -16.09 -14.98 -2.79
C ALA A 43 -15.68 -16.45 -2.90
N GLN A 44 -16.55 -17.31 -3.39
CA GLN A 44 -16.25 -18.73 -3.63
C GLN A 44 -15.14 -18.90 -4.68
N GLU A 45 -15.22 -18.18 -5.80
CA GLU A 45 -14.18 -18.18 -6.83
C GLU A 45 -12.82 -17.68 -6.29
N PHE A 46 -12.85 -16.65 -5.44
CA PHE A 46 -11.65 -16.16 -4.75
C PHE A 46 -11.05 -17.22 -3.82
N GLU A 47 -11.89 -17.87 -3.02
CA GLU A 47 -11.46 -18.88 -2.06
C GLU A 47 -10.90 -20.15 -2.72
N LEU A 48 -11.47 -20.55 -3.86
CA LEU A 48 -10.91 -21.65 -4.66
C LEU A 48 -9.43 -21.45 -5.02
N VAL A 49 -9.03 -20.21 -5.29
CA VAL A 49 -7.67 -19.87 -5.70
C VAL A 49 -6.78 -19.51 -4.49
N ARG A 50 -7.26 -18.63 -3.62
CA ARG A 50 -6.46 -18.07 -2.52
C ARG A 50 -6.54 -18.87 -1.22
N LYS A 51 -7.41 -19.90 -1.16
CA LYS A 51 -7.63 -20.81 0.01
C LYS A 51 -8.07 -20.08 1.28
N ARG A 52 -8.68 -18.92 1.12
CA ARG A 52 -9.25 -18.10 2.21
C ARG A 52 -10.27 -17.10 1.65
N ALA A 53 -11.16 -16.62 2.50
CA ALA A 53 -12.11 -15.57 2.14
C ALA A 53 -11.42 -14.27 1.66
N PRO A 54 -12.07 -13.41 0.87
CA PRO A 54 -11.53 -12.10 0.50
C PRO A 54 -11.09 -11.28 1.72
N TRP A 55 -9.90 -10.71 1.66
CA TRP A 55 -9.32 -9.89 2.74
C TRP A 55 -8.60 -8.66 2.19
N GLY A 56 -8.30 -7.68 3.06
CA GLY A 56 -7.60 -6.44 2.68
C GLY A 56 -8.35 -5.73 1.55
N PRO A 57 -7.65 -5.30 0.48
CA PRO A 57 -8.30 -4.60 -0.63
C PRO A 57 -9.41 -5.46 -1.29
N PHE A 58 -9.27 -6.78 -1.31
CA PHE A 58 -10.28 -7.66 -1.91
C PHE A 58 -11.58 -7.71 -1.11
N ALA A 59 -11.53 -7.61 0.22
CA ALA A 59 -12.75 -7.53 1.03
C ALA A 59 -13.52 -6.24 0.74
N MET A 60 -12.83 -5.15 0.48
CA MET A 60 -13.43 -3.88 0.07
C MET A 60 -13.94 -3.94 -1.38
N LEU A 61 -13.17 -4.55 -2.29
CA LEU A 61 -13.58 -4.72 -3.68
C LEU A 61 -14.83 -5.62 -3.85
N MET A 62 -15.30 -6.30 -2.79
CA MET A 62 -16.57 -7.03 -2.80
C MET A 62 -17.79 -6.16 -3.08
N TYR A 63 -17.69 -4.83 -2.96
CA TYR A 63 -18.72 -3.91 -3.47
C TYR A 63 -18.85 -3.93 -5.00
N SER A 64 -17.83 -4.44 -5.72
CA SER A 64 -17.81 -4.68 -7.16
C SER A 64 -17.19 -6.05 -7.44
N PRO A 65 -17.98 -7.15 -7.28
CA PRO A 65 -17.46 -8.51 -7.25
C PRO A 65 -16.76 -8.93 -8.56
N GLU A 66 -17.22 -8.46 -9.72
CA GLU A 66 -16.53 -8.70 -10.99
C GLU A 66 -15.17 -8.01 -11.04
N LEU A 67 -15.08 -6.73 -10.62
CA LEU A 67 -13.82 -6.00 -10.52
C LEU A 67 -12.86 -6.69 -9.54
N MET A 68 -13.36 -7.19 -8.41
CA MET A 68 -12.58 -7.94 -7.43
C MET A 68 -11.93 -9.19 -8.06
N ASN A 69 -12.67 -9.98 -8.82
CA ASN A 69 -12.15 -11.18 -9.49
C ASN A 69 -11.12 -10.85 -10.57
N ASN A 70 -11.36 -9.79 -11.36
CA ASN A 70 -10.40 -9.32 -12.37
C ASN A 70 -9.11 -8.80 -11.71
N ALA A 71 -9.23 -8.00 -10.65
CA ALA A 71 -8.10 -7.53 -9.88
C ALA A 71 -7.29 -8.68 -9.25
N ARG A 72 -7.98 -9.68 -8.66
CA ARG A 72 -7.33 -10.90 -8.14
C ARG A 72 -6.54 -11.62 -9.23
N SER A 73 -7.17 -11.83 -10.39
CA SER A 73 -6.52 -12.54 -11.50
C SER A 73 -5.26 -11.82 -11.99
N MET A 74 -5.32 -10.49 -12.15
CA MET A 74 -4.16 -9.67 -12.49
C MET A 74 -3.07 -9.76 -11.41
N GLY A 75 -3.45 -9.65 -10.13
CA GLY A 75 -2.52 -9.74 -9.02
C GLY A 75 -1.84 -11.12 -8.92
N ASP A 76 -2.57 -12.21 -9.20
CA ASP A 76 -2.02 -13.57 -9.25
C ASP A 76 -0.94 -13.71 -10.33
N TYR A 77 -1.19 -13.14 -11.52
CA TYR A 77 -0.21 -13.14 -12.58
C TYR A 77 1.04 -12.33 -12.19
N LEU A 78 0.87 -11.09 -11.76
CA LEU A 78 1.97 -10.17 -11.47
C LEU A 78 2.86 -10.64 -10.31
N ARG A 79 2.28 -11.29 -9.30
CA ARG A 79 3.04 -11.78 -8.15
C ARG A 79 3.74 -13.11 -8.38
N TYR A 80 3.13 -14.00 -9.18
CA TYR A 80 3.61 -15.40 -9.25
C TYR A 80 4.06 -15.84 -10.63
N LYS A 81 3.82 -15.06 -11.68
CA LYS A 81 4.11 -15.43 -13.08
C LYS A 81 4.81 -14.34 -13.88
N SER A 82 5.01 -13.14 -13.29
CA SER A 82 5.75 -12.07 -13.94
C SER A 82 7.22 -12.46 -14.17
N SER A 83 7.87 -11.81 -15.11
CA SER A 83 9.30 -12.01 -15.38
C SER A 83 10.21 -11.20 -14.44
N ILE A 84 9.63 -10.37 -13.57
CA ILE A 84 10.40 -9.63 -12.58
C ILE A 84 10.64 -10.53 -11.36
N PRO A 85 11.90 -10.71 -10.91
CA PRO A 85 12.23 -11.50 -9.74
C PRO A 85 11.45 -11.05 -8.50
N ASN A 86 11.07 -12.01 -7.64
CA ASN A 86 10.16 -11.76 -6.50
C ASN A 86 10.63 -10.60 -5.61
N MET A 87 11.90 -10.56 -5.21
CA MET A 87 12.44 -9.47 -4.38
C MET A 87 12.28 -8.10 -5.06
N LEU A 88 12.57 -8.03 -6.36
CA LEU A 88 12.44 -6.79 -7.14
C LEU A 88 10.97 -6.39 -7.36
N SER A 89 10.09 -7.37 -7.52
CA SER A 89 8.64 -7.14 -7.58
C SER A 89 8.12 -6.56 -6.25
N GLU A 90 8.49 -7.14 -5.11
CA GLU A 90 8.13 -6.64 -3.79
C GLU A 90 8.73 -5.23 -3.55
N PHE A 91 9.95 -4.97 -4.04
CA PHE A 91 10.52 -3.62 -3.96
C PHE A 91 9.71 -2.59 -4.78
N ALA A 92 9.29 -2.92 -6.01
CA ALA A 92 8.42 -2.05 -6.80
C ALA A 92 7.07 -1.78 -6.10
N ILE A 93 6.52 -2.79 -5.39
CA ILE A 93 5.31 -2.65 -4.58
C ILE A 93 5.55 -1.67 -3.43
N LEU A 94 6.67 -1.78 -2.71
CA LEU A 94 7.00 -0.86 -1.61
C LEU A 94 7.19 0.58 -2.10
N ILE A 95 7.84 0.78 -3.26
CA ILE A 95 7.98 2.10 -3.88
C ILE A 95 6.59 2.70 -4.17
N THR A 96 5.72 1.92 -4.78
CA THR A 96 4.35 2.34 -5.09
C THR A 96 3.56 2.65 -3.81
N SER A 97 3.62 1.77 -2.82
CA SER A 97 2.95 1.97 -1.52
C SER A 97 3.42 3.26 -0.84
N ARG A 98 4.73 3.56 -0.94
CA ARG A 98 5.30 4.78 -0.38
C ARG A 98 4.81 6.02 -1.10
N GLU A 99 4.83 6.04 -2.43
CA GLU A 99 4.36 7.18 -3.24
C GLU A 99 2.87 7.50 -2.97
N TRP A 100 2.06 6.48 -2.67
CA TRP A 100 0.64 6.62 -2.31
C TRP A 100 0.39 6.78 -0.81
N SER A 101 1.44 6.76 0.03
CA SER A 101 1.35 6.74 1.50
C SER A 101 0.32 5.70 1.98
N GLN A 102 0.37 4.50 1.37
CA GLN A 102 -0.58 3.43 1.64
C GLN A 102 -0.04 2.47 2.72
N ASP A 103 -0.47 2.70 3.95
CA ASP A 103 0.02 1.98 5.14
C ASP A 103 -0.29 0.47 5.10
N TYR A 104 -1.45 0.08 4.55
CA TYR A 104 -1.85 -1.34 4.49
C TYR A 104 -0.92 -2.12 3.57
N GLU A 105 -0.72 -1.64 2.32
CA GLU A 105 0.18 -2.30 1.37
C GLU A 105 1.61 -2.37 1.90
N TRP A 106 2.11 -1.27 2.46
CA TRP A 106 3.43 -1.27 3.08
C TRP A 106 3.56 -2.33 4.16
N SER A 107 2.58 -2.41 5.08
CA SER A 107 2.60 -3.34 6.21
C SER A 107 2.60 -4.81 5.77
N ILE A 108 1.87 -5.11 4.69
CA ILE A 108 1.81 -6.48 4.15
C ILE A 108 3.07 -6.84 3.37
N HIS A 109 3.58 -5.91 2.55
CA HIS A 109 4.64 -6.22 1.59
C HIS A 109 6.05 -6.02 2.17
N TYR A 110 6.23 -5.17 3.18
CA TYR A 110 7.53 -4.97 3.83
C TYR A 110 8.17 -6.27 4.35
N PRO A 111 7.50 -7.07 5.20
CA PRO A 111 8.09 -8.31 5.69
C PRO A 111 8.35 -9.33 4.57
N ILE A 112 7.56 -9.31 3.50
CA ILE A 112 7.75 -10.19 2.34
C ILE A 112 8.99 -9.77 1.57
N ALA A 113 9.18 -8.47 1.32
CA ALA A 113 10.34 -7.93 0.63
C ALA A 113 11.65 -8.24 1.39
N ILE A 114 11.67 -8.03 2.72
CA ILE A 114 12.84 -8.34 3.56
C ILE A 114 13.14 -9.86 3.51
N LYS A 115 12.13 -10.70 3.67
CA LYS A 115 12.29 -12.16 3.55
C LYS A 115 12.78 -12.59 2.16
N ALA A 116 12.41 -11.87 1.11
CA ALA A 116 12.86 -12.11 -0.27
C ALA A 116 14.29 -11.61 -0.53
N GLY A 117 14.92 -10.91 0.42
CA GLY A 117 16.31 -10.46 0.35
C GLY A 117 16.53 -8.96 0.16
N LEU A 118 15.47 -8.14 0.20
CA LEU A 118 15.63 -6.69 0.19
C LEU A 118 16.35 -6.25 1.48
N LYS A 119 17.40 -5.45 1.35
CA LYS A 119 18.13 -4.90 2.50
C LYS A 119 17.24 -3.97 3.33
N ILE A 120 17.35 -4.07 4.65
CA ILE A 120 16.57 -3.26 5.60
C ILE A 120 16.87 -1.77 5.39
N GLU A 121 18.12 -1.41 5.10
CA GLU A 121 18.58 -0.05 4.88
C GLU A 121 17.91 0.59 3.65
N ILE A 122 17.72 -0.20 2.57
CA ILE A 122 16.98 0.23 1.37
C ILE A 122 15.53 0.52 1.72
N ALA A 123 14.88 -0.41 2.44
CA ALA A 123 13.48 -0.23 2.82
C ALA A 123 13.30 0.91 3.82
N ALA A 124 14.26 1.14 4.76
CA ALA A 124 14.22 2.23 5.71
C ALA A 124 14.33 3.60 5.01
N ALA A 125 15.30 3.75 4.09
CA ALA A 125 15.43 4.99 3.31
C ALA A 125 14.17 5.27 2.49
N LEU A 126 13.60 4.23 1.87
CA LEU A 126 12.36 4.35 1.11
C LEU A 126 11.18 4.77 2.01
N LYS A 127 11.05 4.19 3.21
CA LYS A 127 10.03 4.55 4.19
C LYS A 127 10.06 6.04 4.52
N ASP A 128 11.26 6.61 4.64
CA ASP A 128 11.46 8.03 4.90
C ASP A 128 11.24 8.93 3.67
N GLY A 129 10.89 8.37 2.51
CA GLY A 129 10.72 9.11 1.25
C GLY A 129 12.04 9.50 0.58
N ARG A 130 13.16 8.93 1.03
CA ARG A 130 14.49 9.19 0.47
C ARG A 130 14.85 8.14 -0.59
N ARG A 131 15.65 8.54 -1.57
CA ARG A 131 16.27 7.58 -2.48
C ARG A 131 17.25 6.71 -1.66
N PRO A 132 17.12 5.36 -1.73
CA PRO A 132 18.10 4.50 -1.09
C PRO A 132 19.48 4.62 -1.77
N GLU A 133 20.55 4.62 -0.97
CA GLU A 133 21.93 4.77 -1.49
C GLU A 133 22.57 3.40 -1.81
N GLU A 134 22.21 2.36 -1.05
CA GLU A 134 22.86 1.05 -1.14
C GLU A 134 22.18 0.06 -2.11
N MET A 135 21.48 0.57 -3.10
CA MET A 135 20.85 -0.25 -4.15
C MET A 135 21.90 -0.85 -5.07
N GLY A 136 21.78 -2.14 -5.39
CA GLY A 136 22.48 -2.77 -6.48
C GLY A 136 21.97 -2.30 -7.85
N GLU A 137 22.51 -2.85 -8.92
CA GLU A 137 22.15 -2.46 -10.28
C GLU A 137 20.66 -2.73 -10.56
N ASP A 138 20.18 -3.91 -10.23
CA ASP A 138 18.78 -4.30 -10.49
C ASP A 138 17.80 -3.47 -9.65
N GLU A 139 18.07 -3.24 -8.36
CA GLU A 139 17.24 -2.38 -7.51
C GLU A 139 17.20 -0.94 -8.03
N THR A 140 18.34 -0.43 -8.53
CA THR A 140 18.40 0.92 -9.13
C THR A 140 17.49 1.02 -10.35
N LEU A 141 17.49 0.02 -11.22
CA LEU A 141 16.61 -0.01 -12.41
C LEU A 141 15.13 -0.03 -12.01
N ILE A 142 14.76 -0.87 -11.05
CA ILE A 142 13.38 -0.97 -10.54
C ILE A 142 12.95 0.35 -9.90
N TYR A 143 13.82 0.94 -9.07
CA TYR A 143 13.54 2.21 -8.40
C TYR A 143 13.31 3.33 -9.41
N ASP A 144 14.27 3.55 -10.33
CA ASP A 144 14.19 4.64 -11.29
C ASP A 144 12.95 4.50 -12.19
N PHE A 145 12.67 3.31 -12.71
CA PHE A 145 11.50 3.05 -13.53
C PHE A 145 10.20 3.33 -12.77
N THR A 146 10.08 2.79 -11.56
CA THR A 146 8.85 2.91 -10.78
C THR A 146 8.62 4.34 -10.33
N ILE A 147 9.66 5.05 -9.86
CA ILE A 147 9.56 6.46 -9.43
C ILE A 147 9.22 7.37 -10.62
N GLU A 148 9.88 7.20 -11.77
CA GLU A 148 9.54 7.98 -12.96
C GLU A 148 8.07 7.77 -13.36
N LEU A 149 7.62 6.52 -13.36
CA LEU A 149 6.23 6.21 -13.70
C LEU A 149 5.23 6.80 -12.70
N GLN A 150 5.52 6.71 -11.39
CA GLN A 150 4.64 7.25 -10.35
C GLN A 150 4.61 8.78 -10.33
N ARG A 151 5.75 9.44 -10.47
CA ARG A 151 5.83 10.91 -10.34
C ARG A 151 5.62 11.64 -11.66
N ASN A 152 6.25 11.16 -12.74
CA ASN A 152 6.23 11.82 -14.05
C ASN A 152 5.11 11.29 -14.96
N LYS A 153 4.41 10.20 -14.56
CA LYS A 153 3.38 9.51 -15.35
C LYS A 153 3.91 8.92 -16.67
N ARG A 154 5.21 8.79 -16.79
CA ARG A 154 5.93 8.22 -17.95
C ARG A 154 7.34 7.83 -17.52
N VAL A 155 7.96 6.96 -18.30
CA VAL A 155 9.35 6.53 -18.13
C VAL A 155 10.18 7.19 -19.22
N SER A 156 11.40 7.66 -18.88
CA SER A 156 12.34 8.22 -19.86
C SER A 156 12.90 7.13 -20.79
N ASP A 157 13.30 7.53 -22.00
CA ASP A 157 13.88 6.57 -22.98
C ASP A 157 15.14 5.89 -22.42
N LEU A 158 15.93 6.60 -21.61
CA LEU A 158 17.12 6.05 -20.98
C LEU A 158 16.79 4.95 -19.98
N THR A 159 15.82 5.20 -19.09
CA THR A 159 15.38 4.23 -18.08
C THR A 159 14.69 3.05 -18.74
N PHE A 160 13.83 3.30 -19.75
CA PHE A 160 13.20 2.26 -20.54
C PHE A 160 14.24 1.32 -21.17
N ALA A 161 15.24 1.87 -21.90
CA ALA A 161 16.27 1.09 -22.58
C ALA A 161 17.09 0.23 -21.59
N LYS A 162 17.41 0.74 -20.40
CA LYS A 162 18.13 0.00 -19.38
C LYS A 162 17.29 -1.19 -18.85
N VAL A 163 16.02 -0.95 -18.53
CA VAL A 163 15.11 -1.99 -18.03
C VAL A 163 14.82 -3.02 -19.11
N GLU A 164 14.61 -2.60 -20.37
CA GLU A 164 14.43 -3.51 -21.51
C GLU A 164 15.67 -4.39 -21.72
N LYS A 165 16.86 -3.80 -21.67
CA LYS A 165 18.12 -4.56 -21.80
C LYS A 165 18.26 -5.64 -20.73
N ARG A 166 17.84 -5.35 -19.50
CA ARG A 166 18.01 -6.25 -18.35
C ARG A 166 16.91 -7.31 -18.23
N PHE A 167 15.65 -6.93 -18.45
CA PHE A 167 14.49 -7.78 -18.21
C PHE A 167 13.66 -8.09 -19.46
N GLY A 168 14.07 -7.56 -20.61
CA GLY A 168 13.35 -7.72 -21.89
C GLY A 168 12.04 -6.92 -21.93
N LYS A 169 11.40 -6.90 -23.11
CA LYS A 169 10.11 -6.21 -23.31
C LYS A 169 9.01 -6.72 -22.38
N LYS A 170 8.99 -8.03 -22.12
CA LYS A 170 8.06 -8.63 -21.17
C LYS A 170 8.27 -8.06 -19.77
N GLY A 171 9.53 -7.93 -19.32
CA GLY A 171 9.85 -7.34 -18.02
C GLY A 171 9.42 -5.88 -17.88
N VAL A 172 9.58 -5.09 -18.96
CA VAL A 172 9.07 -3.70 -18.98
C VAL A 172 7.55 -3.67 -18.78
N VAL A 173 6.80 -4.50 -19.50
CA VAL A 173 5.33 -4.59 -19.38
C VAL A 173 4.91 -5.08 -18.00
N ASP A 174 5.55 -6.13 -17.49
CA ASP A 174 5.26 -6.70 -16.17
C ASP A 174 5.56 -5.69 -15.06
N LEU A 175 6.67 -4.94 -15.14
CA LEU A 175 7.02 -3.93 -14.14
C LEU A 175 6.03 -2.76 -14.15
N ALA A 176 5.64 -2.28 -15.33
CA ALA A 176 4.58 -1.28 -15.46
C ALA A 176 3.25 -1.80 -14.90
N GLY A 177 2.95 -3.09 -15.16
CA GLY A 177 1.78 -3.78 -14.61
C GLY A 177 1.81 -3.83 -13.08
N ILE A 178 2.94 -4.17 -12.47
CA ILE A 178 3.10 -4.19 -11.00
C ILE A 178 2.84 -2.79 -10.42
N ALA A 179 3.53 -1.77 -10.95
CA ALA A 179 3.34 -0.39 -10.48
C ALA A 179 1.89 0.08 -10.65
N GLY A 180 1.26 -0.18 -11.79
CA GLY A 180 -0.13 0.21 -12.07
C GLY A 180 -1.14 -0.54 -11.20
N TYR A 181 -0.97 -1.83 -11.01
CA TYR A 181 -1.86 -2.65 -10.18
C TYR A 181 -1.85 -2.21 -8.71
N TYR A 182 -0.67 -1.99 -8.13
CA TYR A 182 -0.58 -1.53 -6.74
C TYR A 182 -0.98 -0.06 -6.58
N THR A 183 -0.84 0.76 -7.62
CA THR A 183 -1.45 2.09 -7.69
C THR A 183 -2.98 2.00 -7.62
N PHE A 184 -3.59 1.11 -8.40
CA PHE A 184 -5.04 0.87 -8.37
C PHE A 184 -5.49 0.44 -6.97
N LEU A 185 -4.85 -0.55 -6.34
CA LEU A 185 -5.21 -0.97 -4.99
C LEU A 185 -5.01 0.14 -3.95
N ALA A 186 -3.95 0.93 -4.07
CA ALA A 186 -3.72 2.07 -3.20
C ALA A 186 -4.80 3.15 -3.35
N MET A 187 -5.24 3.45 -4.58
CA MET A 187 -6.35 4.38 -4.85
C MET A 187 -7.64 3.90 -4.19
N GLU A 188 -7.97 2.63 -4.33
CA GLU A 188 -9.17 2.01 -3.75
C GLU A 188 -9.15 2.10 -2.21
N MET A 189 -8.04 1.69 -1.59
CA MET A 189 -7.91 1.72 -0.14
C MET A 189 -7.87 3.15 0.42
N ASN A 190 -7.20 4.09 -0.26
CA ASN A 190 -7.18 5.50 0.14
C ASN A 190 -8.57 6.14 0.00
N THR A 191 -9.32 5.80 -1.07
CA THR A 191 -10.71 6.24 -1.26
C THR A 191 -11.61 5.75 -0.13
N ALA A 192 -11.46 4.48 0.27
CA ALA A 192 -12.22 3.86 1.33
C ALA A 192 -11.78 4.28 2.75
N ARG A 193 -10.61 4.92 2.90
CA ARG A 193 -9.93 5.10 4.19
C ARG A 193 -9.73 3.75 4.89
N HIS A 194 -9.25 2.78 4.12
CA HIS A 194 -8.99 1.44 4.65
C HIS A 194 -7.85 1.51 5.68
N PRO A 195 -8.04 1.01 6.92
CA PRO A 195 -7.03 1.11 7.95
C PRO A 195 -5.84 0.19 7.66
N ALA A 196 -4.67 0.54 8.18
CA ALA A 196 -3.55 -0.39 8.29
C ALA A 196 -3.97 -1.62 9.11
N PRO A 197 -3.28 -2.78 8.98
CA PRO A 197 -3.55 -3.93 9.82
C PRO A 197 -3.49 -3.57 11.31
N ALA A 198 -4.45 -4.08 12.11
CA ALA A 198 -4.52 -3.78 13.54
C ALA A 198 -3.29 -4.29 14.31
N GLU A 199 -2.74 -5.44 13.87
CA GLU A 199 -1.53 -6.01 14.44
C GLU A 199 -0.37 -5.87 13.46
N GLY A 200 0.77 -5.33 13.93
CA GLY A 200 1.98 -5.16 13.13
C GLY A 200 1.88 -4.11 12.01
N GLY A 201 0.81 -3.31 12.01
CA GLY A 201 0.64 -2.25 11.02
C GLY A 201 1.73 -1.18 11.14
N ILE A 202 2.35 -0.87 10.00
CA ILE A 202 3.39 0.16 9.90
C ILE A 202 2.75 1.42 9.33
N HIS A 203 2.82 2.52 10.08
CA HIS A 203 2.42 3.83 9.59
C HIS A 203 3.59 4.51 8.87
N LEU A 204 3.34 4.90 7.64
CA LEU A 204 4.29 5.68 6.85
C LEU A 204 4.26 7.16 7.29
N PRO A 205 5.42 7.81 7.46
CA PRO A 205 5.45 9.25 7.61
C PRO A 205 4.75 9.92 6.42
N ARG A 206 3.93 10.94 6.65
CA ARG A 206 3.33 11.69 5.54
C ARG A 206 4.44 12.35 4.73
N LEU A 207 4.40 12.19 3.41
CA LEU A 207 5.26 12.96 2.54
C LEU A 207 4.80 14.42 2.54
N PRO A 208 5.73 15.39 2.53
CA PRO A 208 5.36 16.78 2.31
C PRO A 208 4.66 16.91 0.95
N ASN A 209 3.59 17.70 0.94
CA ASN A 209 2.84 18.03 -0.28
C ASN A 209 3.67 18.95 -1.17
#